data_71eeee0a4e8c38dfd5caf2d3cd6835e6
#
_entry.id   71eeee0a4e8c38dfd5caf2d3cd6835e6
#
_cell.length_a   1.000
_cell.length_b   1.000
_cell.length_c   1.000
_cell.angle_alpha   90.00
_cell.angle_beta   90.00
_cell.angle_gamma   90.00
#
_symmetry.space_group_name_H-M   'P 1'
#
loop_
_entity.id
_entity.type
_entity.pdbx_description
1 polymer ?
#
loop_
_entity_poly.entity_id
_entity_poly.type
_entity_poly.pdbx_seq_one_letter_code
_entity_poly.pdbx_strand_id
1 'polypeptide(L)'
;MKTKTILLSLLCIVGITTATAQSDVYYWKDGKAVKLETVDSLTFNAPEHFDFAAQWVDLGLSVKWARTNVGAAGMTDYGTYFAWGETTGWTSDTNYAKNNFEWTERDVDALVDENLTLLLSRDAAHANWGGSWRMPTREEFQELKDNCTWTWYDDYHHTGVAGYYIASNKPGFTDNYIFLPAGDLFVGPNKPNPKKEHPIGYYWSSTLHTHGYDYAFYLELRDSRCVVDEATSEFGMLVRPVLAE
;
A
#
# COMPACT_ATOMS: atom_id res chain seq x y z
N MET A 1 28.33 -2.14 33.04
CA MET A 1 28.36 -1.99 31.58
C MET A 1 27.14 -1.26 31.13
N LYS A 2 27.28 -0.11 30.48
CA LYS A 2 26.11 0.66 30.00
C LYS A 2 25.81 0.23 28.57
N THR A 3 24.68 -0.44 28.35
CA THR A 3 24.19 -0.82 27.03
C THR A 3 23.77 0.43 26.30
N LYS A 4 24.46 0.76 25.20
CA LYS A 4 24.07 1.86 24.31
C LYS A 4 23.18 1.29 23.22
N THR A 5 21.91 1.62 23.23
CA THR A 5 20.98 1.31 22.13
C THR A 5 21.20 2.30 21.00
N ILE A 6 21.62 1.82 19.84
CA ILE A 6 21.82 2.63 18.63
C ILE A 6 20.70 2.26 17.65
N LEU A 7 19.90 3.26 17.28
CA LEU A 7 18.87 3.12 16.23
C LEU A 7 19.57 3.27 14.87
N LEU A 8 19.68 2.17 14.11
CA LEU A 8 20.27 2.17 12.77
C LEU A 8 19.14 2.01 11.75
N SER A 9 19.00 2.98 10.85
CA SER A 9 18.17 2.81 9.65
C SER A 9 18.90 1.86 8.69
N LEU A 10 18.25 0.73 8.37
CA LEU A 10 18.82 -0.39 7.66
C LEU A 10 18.85 -0.13 6.15
N LEU A 11 20.05 -0.12 5.57
CA LEU A 11 20.26 -0.32 4.14
C LEU A 11 20.50 -1.83 3.93
N CYS A 12 19.53 -2.56 3.40
CA CYS A 12 19.71 -3.97 3.08
C CYS A 12 20.60 -4.12 1.85
N ILE A 13 21.81 -4.62 2.02
CA ILE A 13 22.61 -5.21 0.95
C ILE A 13 22.62 -6.72 1.19
N VAL A 14 21.89 -7.47 0.37
CA VAL A 14 22.01 -8.94 0.30
C VAL A 14 23.01 -9.26 -0.81
N GLY A 15 24.19 -9.68 -0.42
CA GLY A 15 25.19 -10.22 -1.32
C GLY A 15 26.08 -11.19 -0.57
N ILE A 16 25.79 -12.50 -0.71
CA ILE A 16 26.68 -13.55 -0.19
C ILE A 16 27.75 -13.80 -1.24
N THR A 17 28.94 -13.29 -1.03
CA THR A 17 30.17 -13.82 -1.61
C THR A 17 31.24 -13.84 -0.54
N THR A 18 31.80 -15.02 -0.31
CA THR A 18 32.95 -15.25 0.57
C THR A 18 34.18 -14.51 0.02
N ALA A 19 34.41 -13.30 0.54
CA ALA A 19 35.69 -12.63 0.45
C ALA A 19 35.99 -12.03 1.82
N THR A 20 37.09 -12.44 2.41
CA THR A 20 37.66 -11.87 3.63
C THR A 20 38.17 -10.46 3.32
N ALA A 21 37.27 -9.51 3.25
CA ALA A 21 37.60 -8.10 3.31
C ALA A 21 37.00 -7.54 4.59
N GLN A 22 37.84 -7.16 5.50
CA GLN A 22 37.46 -6.47 6.72
C GLN A 22 36.98 -5.08 6.32
N SER A 23 35.65 -4.95 6.09
CA SER A 23 35.06 -3.66 5.77
C SER A 23 34.68 -2.97 7.08
N ASP A 24 35.15 -1.77 7.24
CA ASP A 24 34.78 -0.89 8.35
C ASP A 24 33.26 -0.60 8.26
N VAL A 25 32.54 -0.80 9.37
CA VAL A 25 31.11 -0.50 9.47
C VAL A 25 30.95 0.90 10.06
N TYR A 26 30.15 1.74 9.41
CA TYR A 26 29.85 3.09 9.85
C TYR A 26 28.36 3.23 10.15
N TYR A 27 28.00 4.05 11.14
CA TYR A 27 26.62 4.49 11.38
C TYR A 27 26.54 6.02 11.32
N TRP A 28 25.38 6.55 10.97
CA TRP A 28 25.14 8.00 10.92
C TRP A 28 24.61 8.50 12.25
N LYS A 29 25.24 9.53 12.79
CA LYS A 29 24.80 10.24 13.99
C LYS A 29 25.00 11.74 13.77
N ASP A 30 23.94 12.52 13.98
CA ASP A 30 23.95 13.98 13.87
C ASP A 30 24.55 14.48 12.52
N GLY A 31 24.19 13.80 11.42
CA GLY A 31 24.66 14.14 10.07
C GLY A 31 26.12 13.76 9.77
N LYS A 32 26.77 12.97 10.62
CA LYS A 32 28.16 12.52 10.44
C LYS A 32 28.27 11.00 10.46
N ALA A 33 29.11 10.45 9.58
CA ALA A 33 29.47 9.04 9.60
C ALA A 33 30.41 8.78 10.79
N VAL A 34 30.05 7.87 11.66
CA VAL A 34 30.84 7.43 12.82
C VAL A 34 31.22 5.97 12.62
N LYS A 35 32.52 5.67 12.67
CA LYS A 35 33.02 4.30 12.56
C LYS A 35 32.65 3.50 13.82
N LEU A 36 32.13 2.29 13.59
CA LEU A 36 31.93 1.31 14.66
C LEU A 36 33.29 0.67 15.00
N GLU A 37 33.85 1.03 16.15
CA GLU A 37 35.05 0.37 16.67
C GLU A 37 34.61 -0.89 17.45
N THR A 38 35.19 -2.03 17.08
CA THR A 38 35.12 -3.35 17.70
C THR A 38 33.88 -3.62 18.58
N VAL A 39 32.87 -4.25 17.98
CA VAL A 39 31.75 -4.86 18.71
C VAL A 39 31.91 -6.39 18.66
N ASP A 40 31.85 -7.03 19.81
CA ASP A 40 31.94 -8.50 19.90
C ASP A 40 30.75 -9.22 19.27
N SER A 41 29.62 -8.54 19.15
CA SER A 41 28.45 -8.96 18.38
C SER A 41 27.52 -7.78 18.05
N LEU A 42 26.96 -7.75 16.84
CA LEU A 42 25.82 -6.91 16.48
C LEU A 42 24.56 -7.75 16.55
N THR A 43 23.78 -7.56 17.61
CA THR A 43 22.45 -8.15 17.70
C THR A 43 21.47 -7.14 17.11
N PHE A 44 20.92 -7.44 15.96
CA PHE A 44 19.78 -6.71 15.40
C PHE A 44 18.54 -7.27 16.07
N ASN A 45 18.16 -6.72 17.21
CA ASN A 45 16.79 -6.87 17.65
C ASN A 45 15.97 -6.00 16.69
N ALA A 46 15.19 -6.63 15.84
CA ALA A 46 14.09 -5.91 15.22
C ALA A 46 13.34 -5.24 16.38
N PRO A 47 13.07 -3.93 16.34
CA PRO A 47 12.22 -3.30 17.36
C PRO A 47 10.95 -4.13 17.43
N GLU A 48 10.59 -4.54 18.66
CA GLU A 48 9.39 -5.32 18.91
C GLU A 48 8.26 -4.62 18.17
N HIS A 49 7.73 -5.26 17.12
CA HIS A 49 6.67 -4.78 16.25
C HIS A 49 6.84 -3.34 15.75
N PHE A 50 7.84 -3.07 14.92
CA PHE A 50 7.68 -2.02 13.94
C PHE A 50 6.79 -2.60 12.83
N ASP A 51 5.51 -2.61 13.07
CA ASP A 51 4.51 -2.94 12.06
C ASP A 51 4.43 -1.76 11.09
N PHE A 52 5.31 -1.78 10.07
CA PHE A 52 5.30 -0.77 9.02
C PHE A 52 3.97 -0.77 8.27
N ALA A 53 3.27 -1.89 8.26
CA ALA A 53 1.98 -2.03 7.61
C ALA A 53 0.86 -1.29 8.37
N ALA A 54 0.95 -1.19 9.70
CA ALA A 54 -0.06 -0.54 10.52
C ALA A 54 0.17 0.96 10.75
N GLN A 55 1.21 1.57 10.15
CA GLN A 55 1.45 3.01 10.27
C GLN A 55 0.50 3.81 9.38
N TRP A 56 -0.08 4.84 9.96
CA TRP A 56 -0.93 5.79 9.27
C TRP A 56 -0.25 7.15 9.12
N VAL A 57 -0.76 7.94 8.20
CA VAL A 57 -0.42 9.34 7.98
C VAL A 57 -1.68 10.15 8.12
N ASP A 58 -1.64 11.16 8.96
CA ASP A 58 -2.68 12.16 9.06
C ASP A 58 -2.43 13.24 8.00
N LEU A 59 -3.30 13.32 7.01
CA LEU A 59 -3.25 14.33 5.95
C LEU A 59 -4.17 15.52 6.26
N GLY A 60 -4.76 15.57 7.47
CA GLY A 60 -5.78 16.56 7.83
C GLY A 60 -7.10 16.35 7.10
N LEU A 61 -7.39 15.13 6.68
CA LEU A 61 -8.62 14.69 6.01
C LEU A 61 -9.56 14.01 7.00
N SER A 62 -10.70 13.57 6.52
CA SER A 62 -11.71 12.87 7.33
C SER A 62 -11.23 11.53 7.91
N VAL A 63 -10.21 10.93 7.29
CA VAL A 63 -9.58 9.67 7.72
C VAL A 63 -8.06 9.76 7.64
N LYS A 64 -7.39 8.91 8.42
CA LYS A 64 -5.94 8.71 8.31
C LYS A 64 -5.64 7.62 7.29
N TRP A 65 -4.62 7.84 6.45
CA TRP A 65 -4.24 6.94 5.37
C TRP A 65 -3.09 6.03 5.78
N ALA A 66 -3.18 4.75 5.47
CA ALA A 66 -2.06 3.84 5.68
C ALA A 66 -0.84 4.24 4.85
N ARG A 67 0.37 3.98 5.35
CA ARG A 67 1.62 4.19 4.60
C ARG A 67 1.82 3.17 3.51
N THR A 68 1.30 1.95 3.68
CA THR A 68 1.50 0.82 2.78
C THR A 68 0.17 0.23 2.33
N ASN A 69 0.20 -0.54 1.25
CA ASN A 69 -0.94 -1.34 0.82
C ASN A 69 -1.09 -2.58 1.70
N VAL A 70 -2.25 -3.21 1.68
CA VAL A 70 -2.44 -4.52 2.33
C VAL A 70 -1.45 -5.53 1.75
N GLY A 71 -0.73 -6.24 2.63
CA GLY A 71 0.28 -7.23 2.24
C GLY A 71 1.61 -6.68 1.76
N ALA A 72 1.80 -5.36 1.75
CA ALA A 72 3.04 -4.71 1.35
C ALA A 72 4.04 -4.62 2.51
N ALA A 73 5.31 -4.86 2.23
CA ALA A 73 6.40 -4.73 3.21
C ALA A 73 6.92 -3.28 3.34
N GLY A 74 6.61 -2.39 2.39
CA GLY A 74 7.04 -1.00 2.38
C GLY A 74 6.22 -0.14 1.43
N MET A 75 6.47 1.18 1.40
CA MET A 75 5.68 2.14 0.62
C MET A 75 5.71 1.91 -0.88
N THR A 76 6.77 1.31 -1.41
CA THR A 76 6.95 1.03 -2.84
C THR A 76 6.60 -0.40 -3.23
N ASP A 77 6.26 -1.24 -2.25
CA ASP A 77 5.76 -2.59 -2.51
C ASP A 77 4.28 -2.52 -2.90
N TYR A 78 3.91 -3.26 -3.92
CA TYR A 78 2.53 -3.32 -4.41
C TYR A 78 1.61 -4.03 -3.42
N GLY A 79 2.12 -5.02 -2.69
CA GLY A 79 1.33 -5.82 -1.75
C GLY A 79 0.45 -6.86 -2.44
N THR A 80 -0.70 -7.11 -1.85
CA THR A 80 -1.65 -8.13 -2.26
C THR A 80 -2.77 -7.52 -3.10
N TYR A 81 -3.20 -8.23 -4.13
CA TYR A 81 -4.33 -7.86 -4.99
C TYR A 81 -5.58 -8.58 -4.54
N PHE A 82 -6.71 -7.91 -4.57
CA PHE A 82 -8.01 -8.45 -4.13
C PHE A 82 -9.07 -8.23 -5.22
N ALA A 83 -9.92 -9.22 -5.44
CA ALA A 83 -11.21 -8.95 -6.06
C ALA A 83 -12.10 -8.21 -5.06
N TRP A 84 -13.01 -7.38 -5.53
CA TRP A 84 -13.85 -6.57 -4.65
C TRP A 84 -14.75 -7.45 -3.76
N GLY A 85 -14.75 -7.20 -2.45
CA GLY A 85 -15.48 -8.00 -1.47
C GLY A 85 -14.82 -9.34 -1.10
N GLU A 86 -13.61 -9.63 -1.63
CA GLU A 86 -12.81 -10.76 -1.20
C GLU A 86 -11.79 -10.32 -0.14
N THR A 87 -11.60 -11.16 0.87
CA THR A 87 -10.68 -10.90 1.98
C THR A 87 -9.37 -11.68 1.87
N THR A 88 -9.35 -12.70 1.02
CA THR A 88 -8.15 -13.44 0.65
C THR A 88 -7.74 -13.02 -0.75
N GLY A 89 -6.54 -12.49 -0.87
CA GLY A 89 -6.03 -12.00 -2.14
C GLY A 89 -4.87 -12.83 -2.66
N TRP A 90 -4.19 -12.32 -3.68
CA TRP A 90 -3.04 -12.97 -4.31
C TRP A 90 -1.97 -11.94 -4.69
N THR A 91 -0.75 -12.42 -4.82
CA THR A 91 0.39 -11.62 -5.27
C THR A 91 0.60 -11.81 -6.78
N SER A 92 1.44 -10.96 -7.39
CA SER A 92 1.84 -11.10 -8.79
C SER A 92 2.43 -12.47 -9.15
N ASP A 93 2.94 -13.22 -8.15
CA ASP A 93 3.55 -14.53 -8.35
C ASP A 93 2.54 -15.69 -8.27
N THR A 94 1.35 -15.45 -7.74
CA THR A 94 0.31 -16.47 -7.60
C THR A 94 -0.48 -16.65 -8.90
N ASN A 95 -1.08 -17.84 -9.06
CA ASN A 95 -1.90 -18.13 -10.23
C ASN A 95 -3.37 -17.75 -9.97
N TYR A 96 -3.87 -16.76 -10.69
CA TYR A 96 -5.26 -16.31 -10.65
C TYR A 96 -6.29 -17.44 -10.83
N ALA A 97 -6.02 -18.39 -11.73
CA ALA A 97 -6.95 -19.49 -12.05
C ALA A 97 -7.23 -20.44 -10.87
N LYS A 98 -6.49 -20.32 -9.76
CA LYS A 98 -6.71 -21.11 -8.53
C LYS A 98 -7.54 -20.36 -7.48
N ASN A 99 -7.88 -19.13 -7.73
CA ASN A 99 -8.66 -18.35 -6.77
C ASN A 99 -10.13 -18.69 -6.96
N ASN A 100 -10.75 -19.04 -5.86
CA ASN A 100 -12.17 -19.41 -5.75
C ASN A 100 -13.08 -18.18 -5.89
N PHE A 101 -12.80 -17.31 -6.87
CA PHE A 101 -13.74 -16.27 -7.21
C PHE A 101 -14.94 -16.97 -7.91
N GLU A 102 -15.89 -17.39 -7.11
CA GLU A 102 -17.11 -18.03 -7.59
C GLU A 102 -18.02 -16.96 -8.20
N TRP A 103 -17.94 -16.81 -9.51
CA TRP A 103 -18.73 -15.89 -10.32
C TRP A 103 -20.22 -16.14 -10.32
N THR A 104 -20.64 -17.35 -9.93
CA THR A 104 -22.00 -17.77 -10.00
C THR A 104 -22.78 -17.26 -8.78
N GLU A 105 -23.66 -16.29 -9.01
CA GLU A 105 -24.70 -15.86 -8.09
C GLU A 105 -24.23 -15.09 -6.84
N ARG A 106 -23.32 -14.14 -7.00
CA ARG A 106 -23.05 -13.19 -5.92
C ARG A 106 -24.26 -12.29 -5.72
N ASP A 107 -24.87 -12.43 -4.57
CA ASP A 107 -25.78 -11.41 -4.05
C ASP A 107 -24.91 -10.24 -3.53
N VAL A 108 -24.56 -9.31 -4.42
CA VAL A 108 -23.71 -8.15 -4.06
C VAL A 108 -24.40 -7.27 -3.03
N ASP A 109 -25.72 -7.26 -2.98
CA ASP A 109 -26.47 -6.53 -1.97
C ASP A 109 -26.23 -7.10 -0.56
N ALA A 110 -25.91 -8.39 -0.45
CA ALA A 110 -25.52 -9.02 0.81
C ALA A 110 -24.07 -8.71 1.24
N LEU A 111 -23.28 -8.03 0.41
CA LEU A 111 -21.88 -7.65 0.72
C LEU A 111 -21.77 -6.24 1.29
N VAL A 112 -22.81 -5.43 1.19
CA VAL A 112 -22.79 -4.00 1.53
C VAL A 112 -23.82 -3.66 2.60
N ASP A 113 -23.62 -2.51 3.21
CA ASP A 113 -24.57 -1.87 4.11
C ASP A 113 -25.57 -0.97 3.34
N GLU A 114 -26.44 -0.27 4.08
CA GLU A 114 -27.42 0.68 3.54
C GLU A 114 -26.81 1.88 2.79
N ASN A 115 -25.52 2.14 2.99
CA ASN A 115 -24.74 3.19 2.32
C ASN A 115 -23.99 2.67 1.10
N LEU A 116 -24.26 1.44 0.67
CA LEU A 116 -23.56 0.74 -0.42
C LEU A 116 -22.06 0.57 -0.16
N THR A 117 -21.66 0.50 1.10
CA THR A 117 -20.28 0.29 1.53
C THR A 117 -20.08 -1.16 1.97
N LEU A 118 -18.96 -1.79 1.61
CA LEU A 118 -18.65 -3.16 2.01
C LEU A 118 -18.80 -3.34 3.53
N LEU A 119 -19.49 -4.41 3.91
CA LEU A 119 -19.49 -4.88 5.29
C LEU A 119 -18.06 -5.19 5.72
N LEU A 120 -17.68 -4.90 6.97
CA LEU A 120 -16.34 -5.15 7.49
C LEU A 120 -15.89 -6.61 7.33
N SER A 121 -16.81 -7.57 7.36
CA SER A 121 -16.54 -8.98 7.10
C SER A 121 -16.12 -9.29 5.66
N ARG A 122 -16.33 -8.34 4.73
CA ARG A 122 -16.00 -8.41 3.31
C ARG A 122 -14.95 -7.38 2.88
N ASP A 123 -14.47 -6.59 3.83
CA ASP A 123 -13.45 -5.57 3.61
C ASP A 123 -12.05 -6.18 3.73
N ALA A 124 -11.27 -6.12 2.65
CA ALA A 124 -9.93 -6.71 2.61
C ALA A 124 -8.97 -6.07 3.62
N ALA A 125 -9.07 -4.75 3.84
CA ALA A 125 -8.22 -4.06 4.80
C ALA A 125 -8.57 -4.48 6.23
N HIS A 126 -9.86 -4.50 6.57
CA HIS A 126 -10.31 -4.93 7.89
C HIS A 126 -9.95 -6.40 8.17
N ALA A 127 -10.20 -7.29 7.22
CA ALA A 127 -9.93 -8.72 7.40
C ALA A 127 -8.44 -9.03 7.61
N ASN A 128 -7.53 -8.26 7.00
CA ASN A 128 -6.10 -8.49 7.07
C ASN A 128 -5.41 -7.72 8.22
N TRP A 129 -5.92 -6.54 8.59
CA TRP A 129 -5.28 -5.68 9.60
C TRP A 129 -6.09 -5.56 10.90
N GLY A 130 -7.39 -5.81 10.86
CA GLY A 130 -8.27 -5.74 12.04
C GLY A 130 -8.51 -4.32 12.56
N GLY A 131 -9.02 -4.21 13.78
CA GLY A 131 -9.27 -2.93 14.46
C GLY A 131 -10.22 -2.02 13.69
N SER A 132 -9.89 -0.73 13.56
CA SER A 132 -10.66 0.26 12.80
C SER A 132 -10.17 0.45 11.36
N TRP A 133 -9.25 -0.39 10.88
CA TRP A 133 -8.80 -0.37 9.50
C TRP A 133 -9.90 -0.85 8.55
N ARG A 134 -10.04 -0.16 7.43
CA ARG A 134 -10.97 -0.51 6.36
C ARG A 134 -10.50 0.02 5.01
N MET A 135 -11.13 -0.41 3.94
CA MET A 135 -10.95 0.18 2.63
C MET A 135 -11.53 1.60 2.61
N PRO A 136 -10.95 2.54 1.85
CA PRO A 136 -11.52 3.87 1.67
C PRO A 136 -12.82 3.81 0.88
N THR A 137 -13.73 4.74 1.16
CA THR A 137 -14.89 4.96 0.32
C THR A 137 -14.52 5.74 -0.95
N ARG A 138 -15.44 5.78 -1.90
CA ARG A 138 -15.33 6.63 -3.10
C ARG A 138 -15.14 8.11 -2.72
N GLU A 139 -15.90 8.58 -1.75
CA GLU A 139 -15.87 9.97 -1.27
C GLU A 139 -14.53 10.31 -0.61
N GLU A 140 -13.93 9.38 0.11
CA GLU A 140 -12.60 9.57 0.72
C GLU A 140 -11.49 9.62 -0.34
N PHE A 141 -11.59 8.86 -1.42
CA PHE A 141 -10.70 9.05 -2.57
C PHE A 141 -10.91 10.41 -3.24
N GLN A 142 -12.15 10.88 -3.36
CA GLN A 142 -12.42 12.21 -3.90
C GLN A 142 -11.87 13.30 -2.97
N GLU A 143 -12.06 13.16 -1.65
CA GLU A 143 -11.49 14.07 -0.65
C GLU A 143 -9.96 14.13 -0.75
N LEU A 144 -9.30 12.98 -0.87
CA LEU A 144 -7.85 12.89 -1.07
C LEU A 144 -7.40 13.63 -2.34
N LYS A 145 -8.16 13.49 -3.43
CA LYS A 145 -7.88 14.19 -4.70
C LYS A 145 -8.01 15.70 -4.58
N ASP A 146 -9.04 16.16 -3.90
CA ASP A 146 -9.37 17.59 -3.85
C ASP A 146 -8.51 18.38 -2.85
N ASN A 147 -7.92 17.70 -1.87
CA ASN A 147 -7.21 18.33 -0.76
C ASN A 147 -5.72 18.06 -0.69
N CYS A 148 -5.16 17.36 -1.68
CA CYS A 148 -3.74 17.04 -1.73
C CYS A 148 -3.13 17.45 -3.08
N THR A 149 -1.81 17.67 -3.07
CA THR A 149 -1.01 17.84 -4.29
C THR A 149 -0.51 16.47 -4.73
N TRP A 150 -0.74 16.14 -6.00
CA TRP A 150 -0.40 14.87 -6.61
C TRP A 150 0.77 15.05 -7.57
N THR A 151 1.90 14.41 -7.29
CA THR A 151 3.10 14.44 -8.13
C THR A 151 3.43 13.05 -8.61
N TRP A 152 3.43 12.84 -9.93
CA TRP A 152 3.82 11.57 -10.53
C TRP A 152 5.34 11.40 -10.53
N TYR A 153 5.79 10.19 -10.22
CA TYR A 153 7.17 9.74 -10.36
C TYR A 153 7.20 8.49 -11.23
N ASP A 154 8.03 8.48 -12.27
CA ASP A 154 8.30 7.28 -13.07
C ASP A 154 9.21 6.29 -12.33
N ASP A 155 10.02 6.81 -11.42
CA ASP A 155 10.95 6.06 -10.58
C ASP A 155 11.09 6.75 -9.21
N TYR A 156 10.21 6.40 -8.28
CA TYR A 156 10.20 7.01 -6.95
C TYR A 156 11.46 6.65 -6.16
N HIS A 157 12.29 7.66 -5.87
CA HIS A 157 13.56 7.51 -5.12
C HIS A 157 14.48 6.41 -5.66
N HIS A 158 14.51 6.19 -6.98
CA HIS A 158 15.34 5.17 -7.66
C HIS A 158 15.04 3.73 -7.21
N THR A 159 13.80 3.45 -6.88
CA THR A 159 13.33 2.10 -6.50
C THR A 159 12.87 1.28 -7.69
N GLY A 160 12.77 1.87 -8.88
CA GLY A 160 12.19 1.27 -10.07
C GLY A 160 10.66 1.17 -10.02
N VAL A 161 10.01 1.93 -9.12
CA VAL A 161 8.56 1.92 -8.92
C VAL A 161 7.97 3.28 -9.29
N ALA A 162 7.06 3.27 -10.26
CA ALA A 162 6.27 4.44 -10.62
C ALA A 162 5.04 4.59 -9.71
N GLY A 163 4.55 5.83 -9.57
CA GLY A 163 3.35 6.12 -8.78
C GLY A 163 3.21 7.57 -8.40
N TYR A 164 2.23 7.86 -7.59
CA TYR A 164 1.96 9.19 -7.07
C TYR A 164 2.48 9.41 -5.66
N TYR A 165 3.29 10.45 -5.51
CA TYR A 165 3.55 11.12 -4.24
C TYR A 165 2.40 12.11 -4.00
N ILE A 166 1.74 11.99 -2.85
CA ILE A 166 0.52 12.71 -2.52
C ILE A 166 0.75 13.44 -1.20
N ALA A 167 0.94 14.76 -1.27
CA ALA A 167 1.19 15.62 -0.11
C ALA A 167 -0.06 16.41 0.26
N SER A 168 -0.30 16.56 1.56
CA SER A 168 -1.44 17.33 2.04
C SER A 168 -1.32 18.82 1.72
N ASN A 169 -2.45 19.45 1.33
CA ASN A 169 -2.58 20.91 1.21
C ASN A 169 -3.20 21.54 2.47
N LYS A 170 -3.54 20.74 3.50
CA LYS A 170 -4.17 21.25 4.72
C LYS A 170 -3.16 21.97 5.61
N PRO A 171 -3.46 23.16 6.13
CA PRO A 171 -2.60 23.86 7.08
C PRO A 171 -2.30 22.99 8.30
N GLY A 172 -1.02 22.86 8.64
CA GLY A 172 -0.52 22.01 9.73
C GLY A 172 -0.22 20.57 9.35
N PHE A 173 -0.53 20.15 8.09
CA PHE A 173 -0.29 18.81 7.59
C PHE A 173 0.55 18.78 6.32
N THR A 174 1.06 19.92 5.85
CA THR A 174 1.75 20.06 4.55
C THR A 174 3.04 19.24 4.43
N ASP A 175 3.63 18.81 5.54
CA ASP A 175 4.80 17.93 5.55
C ASP A 175 4.42 16.43 5.49
N ASN A 176 3.13 16.13 5.58
CA ASN A 176 2.61 14.77 5.59
C ASN A 176 2.24 14.33 4.17
N TYR A 177 2.65 13.12 3.83
CA TYR A 177 2.44 12.54 2.52
C TYR A 177 2.29 11.02 2.57
N ILE A 178 1.69 10.48 1.52
CA ILE A 178 1.69 9.06 1.19
C ILE A 178 2.20 8.86 -0.23
N PHE A 179 2.62 7.63 -0.55
CA PHE A 179 2.95 7.22 -1.90
C PHE A 179 2.05 6.06 -2.33
N LEU A 180 1.42 6.19 -3.50
CA LEU A 180 0.59 5.15 -4.13
C LEU A 180 1.33 4.58 -5.33
N PRO A 181 1.91 3.36 -5.24
CA PRO A 181 2.59 2.72 -6.37
C PRO A 181 1.63 2.30 -7.48
N ALA A 182 2.05 2.43 -8.73
CA ALA A 182 1.29 2.02 -9.91
C ALA A 182 1.49 0.52 -10.17
N GLY A 183 0.71 -0.32 -9.49
CA GLY A 183 0.90 -1.77 -9.42
C GLY A 183 0.22 -2.57 -10.52
N ASP A 184 -0.49 -1.91 -11.49
CA ASP A 184 -1.35 -2.60 -12.47
C ASP A 184 -2.51 -3.36 -11.80
N LEU A 185 -3.15 -4.30 -12.51
CA LEU A 185 -4.24 -5.12 -11.99
C LEU A 185 -4.21 -6.54 -12.57
N PHE A 186 -4.92 -7.47 -11.93
CA PHE A 186 -5.25 -8.75 -12.53
C PHE A 186 -6.53 -8.62 -13.37
N VAL A 187 -6.48 -9.16 -14.59
CA VAL A 187 -7.66 -9.33 -15.47
C VAL A 187 -7.71 -10.78 -15.90
N GLY A 188 -8.59 -11.56 -15.28
CA GLY A 188 -8.63 -13.00 -15.51
C GLY A 188 -7.26 -13.64 -15.23
N PRO A 189 -6.73 -14.47 -16.15
CA PRO A 189 -5.43 -15.12 -15.96
C PRO A 189 -4.23 -14.19 -16.19
N ASN A 190 -4.46 -12.94 -16.61
CA ASN A 190 -3.38 -12.02 -16.92
C ASN A 190 -2.86 -11.38 -15.64
N LYS A 191 -1.59 -11.60 -15.37
CA LYS A 191 -0.90 -11.03 -14.20
C LYS A 191 -0.62 -9.55 -14.38
N PRO A 192 -0.55 -8.78 -13.28
CA PRO A 192 -0.10 -7.40 -13.31
C PRO A 192 1.28 -7.24 -13.96
N ASN A 193 1.45 -6.19 -14.73
CA ASN A 193 2.75 -5.78 -15.27
C ASN A 193 3.07 -4.33 -14.89
N PRO A 194 3.45 -4.07 -13.64
CA PRO A 194 3.72 -2.71 -13.15
C PRO A 194 4.98 -2.08 -13.78
N LYS A 195 5.78 -2.85 -14.50
CA LYS A 195 7.00 -2.38 -15.19
C LYS A 195 6.80 -2.11 -16.69
N LYS A 196 5.53 -2.03 -17.13
CA LYS A 196 5.23 -1.64 -18.52
C LYS A 196 5.61 -0.18 -18.76
N GLU A 197 5.73 0.22 -20.03
CA GLU A 197 6.17 1.56 -20.46
C GLU A 197 5.30 2.68 -19.86
N HIS A 198 4.00 2.44 -19.71
CA HIS A 198 3.06 3.35 -19.06
C HIS A 198 2.38 2.63 -17.89
N PRO A 199 3.01 2.58 -16.71
CA PRO A 199 2.42 1.91 -15.56
C PRO A 199 1.14 2.60 -15.11
N ILE A 200 0.19 1.81 -14.63
CA ILE A 200 -1.12 2.28 -14.16
C ILE A 200 -1.35 1.68 -12.78
N GLY A 201 -1.86 2.46 -11.84
CA GLY A 201 -2.29 1.98 -10.53
C GLY A 201 -3.80 1.85 -10.46
N TYR A 202 -4.27 0.83 -9.76
CA TYR A 202 -5.69 0.56 -9.53
C TYR A 202 -5.92 0.20 -8.07
N TYR A 203 -6.80 0.96 -7.40
CA TYR A 203 -7.07 0.82 -5.98
C TYR A 203 -8.56 0.73 -5.70
N TRP A 204 -9.02 -0.38 -5.16
CA TRP A 204 -10.43 -0.53 -4.80
C TRP A 204 -10.87 0.46 -3.73
N SER A 205 -12.05 1.03 -3.90
CA SER A 205 -12.83 1.60 -2.81
C SER A 205 -13.76 0.54 -2.21
N SER A 206 -14.31 0.82 -1.03
CA SER A 206 -15.35 -0.02 -0.41
C SER A 206 -16.75 0.22 -0.99
N THR A 207 -16.92 1.18 -1.90
CA THR A 207 -18.24 1.63 -2.37
C THR A 207 -18.71 0.85 -3.60
N LEU A 208 -19.90 0.25 -3.51
CA LEU A 208 -20.57 -0.41 -4.64
C LEU A 208 -21.08 0.64 -5.64
N HIS A 209 -21.02 0.30 -6.93
CA HIS A 209 -21.66 1.11 -7.98
C HIS A 209 -23.08 0.62 -8.27
N THR A 210 -24.02 1.55 -8.45
CA THR A 210 -25.46 1.23 -8.53
C THR A 210 -26.01 0.84 -9.91
N HIS A 211 -25.20 0.96 -10.97
CA HIS A 211 -25.63 0.75 -12.36
C HIS A 211 -25.24 -0.61 -12.95
N GLY A 212 -25.02 -1.62 -12.13
CA GLY A 212 -24.67 -2.97 -12.59
C GLY A 212 -24.43 -3.86 -11.38
N TYR A 213 -24.88 -5.09 -11.46
CA TYR A 213 -24.86 -6.03 -10.33
C TYR A 213 -23.44 -6.41 -9.87
N ASP A 214 -22.37 -5.98 -10.59
CA ASP A 214 -20.99 -6.42 -10.35
C ASP A 214 -19.96 -5.30 -10.42
N TYR A 215 -20.34 -4.04 -10.31
CA TYR A 215 -19.39 -2.92 -10.42
C TYR A 215 -19.15 -2.27 -9.07
N ALA A 216 -17.88 -1.91 -8.83
CA ALA A 216 -17.47 -1.13 -7.66
C ALA A 216 -16.57 0.03 -8.08
N PHE A 217 -16.51 1.07 -7.24
CA PHE A 217 -15.66 2.21 -7.51
C PHE A 217 -14.21 1.89 -7.17
N TYR A 218 -13.29 2.43 -7.98
CA TYR A 218 -11.86 2.36 -7.77
C TYR A 218 -11.17 3.67 -8.14
N LEU A 219 -9.95 3.85 -7.68
CA LEU A 219 -9.06 4.95 -8.05
C LEU A 219 -8.08 4.46 -9.11
N GLU A 220 -8.07 5.11 -10.30
CA GLU A 220 -7.09 4.91 -11.36
C GLU A 220 -6.00 5.97 -11.28
N LEU A 221 -4.74 5.54 -11.38
CA LEU A 221 -3.54 6.37 -11.38
C LEU A 221 -2.82 6.21 -12.71
N ARG A 222 -2.64 7.30 -13.45
CA ARG A 222 -1.79 7.38 -14.66
C ARG A 222 -0.87 8.59 -14.52
N ASP A 223 0.22 8.60 -15.27
CA ASP A 223 1.19 9.71 -15.32
C ASP A 223 0.55 11.11 -15.53
N SER A 224 -0.54 11.16 -16.28
CA SER A 224 -1.22 12.41 -16.67
C SER A 224 -2.53 12.66 -15.93
N ARG A 225 -3.06 11.69 -15.18
CA ARG A 225 -4.36 11.83 -14.52
C ARG A 225 -4.56 10.86 -13.36
N CYS A 226 -5.45 11.28 -12.46
CA CYS A 226 -6.00 10.46 -11.39
C CYS A 226 -7.52 10.58 -11.41
N VAL A 227 -8.24 9.47 -11.54
CA VAL A 227 -9.70 9.46 -11.62
C VAL A 227 -10.30 8.41 -10.71
N VAL A 228 -11.49 8.69 -10.18
CA VAL A 228 -12.35 7.68 -9.56
C VAL A 228 -13.30 7.19 -10.64
N ASP A 229 -13.29 5.89 -10.88
CA ASP A 229 -14.05 5.22 -11.96
C ASP A 229 -14.66 3.93 -11.41
N GLU A 230 -15.37 3.18 -12.23
CA GLU A 230 -15.98 1.91 -11.85
C GLU A 230 -15.46 0.75 -12.71
N ALA A 231 -15.39 -0.43 -12.11
CA ALA A 231 -15.00 -1.67 -12.79
C ALA A 231 -15.72 -2.88 -12.22
N THR A 232 -15.72 -3.96 -12.98
CA THR A 232 -16.27 -5.23 -12.52
C THR A 232 -15.50 -5.76 -11.31
N SER A 233 -16.22 -6.23 -10.32
CA SER A 233 -15.68 -6.67 -9.01
C SER A 233 -14.67 -7.82 -9.08
N GLU A 234 -14.60 -8.51 -10.24
CA GLU A 234 -13.66 -9.60 -10.49
C GLU A 234 -12.21 -9.19 -10.61
N PHE A 235 -11.95 -7.94 -10.97
CA PHE A 235 -10.58 -7.50 -11.17
C PHE A 235 -9.80 -7.53 -9.87
N GLY A 236 -8.55 -7.98 -9.94
CA GLY A 236 -7.65 -7.94 -8.80
C GLY A 236 -6.96 -6.60 -8.73
N MET A 237 -7.32 -5.78 -7.75
CA MET A 237 -6.72 -4.46 -7.53
C MET A 237 -6.09 -4.34 -6.16
N LEU A 238 -5.25 -3.34 -5.99
CA LEU A 238 -4.60 -3.02 -4.74
C LEU A 238 -5.60 -2.42 -3.73
N VAL A 239 -5.26 -2.52 -2.46
CA VAL A 239 -6.02 -1.90 -1.37
C VAL A 239 -5.10 -1.04 -0.53
N ARG A 240 -5.40 0.26 -0.44
CA ARG A 240 -4.77 1.21 0.49
C ARG A 240 -5.73 1.45 1.65
N PRO A 241 -5.42 0.94 2.85
CA PRO A 241 -6.29 1.11 4.01
C PRO A 241 -6.39 2.54 4.49
N VAL A 242 -7.54 2.83 5.13
CA VAL A 242 -7.76 4.02 5.94
C VAL A 242 -8.15 3.63 7.35
N LEU A 243 -7.88 4.52 8.29
CA LEU A 243 -8.27 4.40 9.69
C LEU A 243 -9.31 5.48 9.97
N ALA A 244 -10.54 5.07 10.28
CA ALA A 244 -11.56 5.97 10.79
C ALA A 244 -11.25 6.38 12.24
N GLU A 245 -11.51 7.63 12.59
CA GLU A 245 -11.40 8.12 13.96
C GLU A 245 -12.53 7.59 14.85
#